data_22b1d7b15e97d14c7199306710bd6cae
#
_entry.id   22b1d7b15e97d14c7199306710bd6cae
#
_cell.length_a   1.000
_cell.length_b   1.000
_cell.length_c   1.000
_cell.angle_alpha   90.00
_cell.angle_beta   90.00
_cell.angle_gamma   90.00
#
_symmetry.space_group_name_H-M   'P 1'
#
loop_
_entity.id
_entity.type
_entity.pdbx_description
1 polymer ?
#
loop_
_entity_poly.entity_id
_entity_poly.type
_entity_poly.pdbx_seq_one_letter_code
_entity_poly.pdbx_strand_id
1 'polypeptide(L)'
;SAAFGIGDKVLIIQMNGAQISTANDESYGDVQSLNHAGNYEFVDVVAVKGNQLILDQILEKAYDARQAVQAVRVPVYSHARIQRTLRANPWNGEKGGIISIWVKGTLTLSADVRVDNAGFRGAQSYGSSGLGSTHFICKTNSGQGGRKGEGIADFSTMRCRGKQATGGGGGN
;
A
#
# COMPACT_ATOMS: atom_id res chain seq x y z
N SER A 1 -5.19 -15.56 -9.26
CA SER A 1 -5.60 -14.41 -10.06
C SER A 1 -5.50 -14.79 -11.54
N ALA A 2 -6.49 -14.42 -12.36
CA ALA A 2 -6.39 -14.62 -13.81
C ALA A 2 -5.17 -13.84 -14.34
N ALA A 3 -4.42 -14.43 -15.26
CA ALA A 3 -3.29 -13.77 -15.90
C ALA A 3 -3.75 -12.50 -16.64
N PHE A 4 -2.88 -11.52 -16.79
CA PHE A 4 -3.13 -10.35 -17.63
C PHE A 4 -3.24 -10.78 -19.10
N GLY A 5 -4.07 -10.07 -19.87
CA GLY A 5 -4.28 -10.26 -21.29
C GLY A 5 -4.07 -8.99 -22.10
N ILE A 6 -3.96 -9.16 -23.43
CA ILE A 6 -3.93 -8.03 -24.36
C ILE A 6 -5.25 -7.26 -24.25
N GLY A 7 -5.17 -5.93 -24.21
CA GLY A 7 -6.33 -5.04 -24.05
C GLY A 7 -6.74 -4.80 -22.59
N ASP A 8 -6.09 -5.44 -21.61
CA ASP A 8 -6.32 -5.12 -20.21
C ASP A 8 -5.79 -3.72 -19.88
N LYS A 9 -6.59 -2.92 -19.20
CA LYS A 9 -6.13 -1.72 -18.52
C LYS A 9 -5.53 -2.09 -17.19
N VAL A 10 -4.37 -1.50 -16.88
CA VAL A 10 -3.58 -1.80 -15.68
C VAL A 10 -3.27 -0.50 -14.95
N LEU A 11 -3.46 -0.52 -13.65
CA LEU A 11 -2.92 0.48 -12.73
C LEU A 11 -1.56 -0.02 -12.23
N ILE A 12 -0.50 0.72 -12.54
CA ILE A 12 0.81 0.54 -11.91
C ILE A 12 0.86 1.49 -10.72
N ILE A 13 1.22 1.00 -9.54
CA ILE A 13 1.27 1.82 -8.32
C ILE A 13 2.37 1.34 -7.38
N GLN A 14 3.14 2.27 -6.83
CA GLN A 14 4.11 2.00 -5.77
C GLN A 14 3.52 2.36 -4.41
N MET A 15 3.48 1.37 -3.51
CA MET A 15 2.80 1.49 -2.21
C MET A 15 3.69 2.10 -1.13
N ASN A 16 5.00 1.82 -1.16
CA ASN A 16 5.95 2.24 -0.13
C ASN A 16 7.30 2.63 -0.72
N GLY A 17 8.28 2.92 0.14
CA GLY A 17 9.63 3.34 -0.23
C GLY A 17 9.97 4.75 0.26
N ALA A 18 9.04 5.44 0.93
CA ALA A 18 9.32 6.75 1.51
C ALA A 18 10.44 6.67 2.55
N GLN A 19 11.26 7.70 2.57
CA GLN A 19 12.29 7.92 3.59
C GLN A 19 11.75 8.83 4.67
N ILE A 20 11.94 8.42 5.92
CA ILE A 20 11.56 9.20 7.11
C ILE A 20 12.76 9.44 7.99
N SER A 21 12.68 10.44 8.87
CA SER A 21 13.64 10.61 9.96
C SER A 21 13.58 9.40 10.89
N THR A 22 14.75 8.81 11.18
CA THR A 22 14.91 7.71 12.14
C THR A 22 15.66 8.15 13.40
N ALA A 23 15.81 9.45 13.61
CA ALA A 23 16.39 10.00 14.83
C ALA A 23 15.56 9.62 16.05
N ASN A 24 16.21 9.40 17.20
CA ASN A 24 15.50 9.06 18.44
C ASN A 24 15.00 10.33 19.18
N ASP A 25 14.28 11.17 18.47
CA ASP A 25 13.72 12.43 18.94
C ASP A 25 12.34 12.70 18.33
N GLU A 26 11.82 13.90 18.53
CA GLU A 26 10.49 14.30 18.07
C GLU A 26 10.35 14.32 16.54
N SER A 27 11.45 14.38 15.79
CA SER A 27 11.46 14.32 14.31
C SER A 27 11.22 12.92 13.79
N TYR A 28 11.28 11.87 14.62
CA TYR A 28 11.07 10.49 14.17
C TYR A 28 9.75 10.37 13.40
N GLY A 29 9.84 9.82 12.20
CA GLY A 29 8.68 9.60 11.32
C GLY A 29 8.34 10.79 10.43
N ASP A 30 9.05 11.90 10.51
CA ASP A 30 8.88 13.01 9.58
C ASP A 30 9.37 12.59 8.18
N VAL A 31 8.51 12.79 7.19
CA VAL A 31 8.81 12.40 5.80
C VAL A 31 9.89 13.30 5.23
N GLN A 32 11.02 12.71 4.87
CA GLN A 32 12.16 13.38 4.23
C GLN A 32 12.07 13.32 2.71
N SER A 33 11.60 12.19 2.17
CA SER A 33 11.38 11.98 0.75
C SER A 33 10.31 10.91 0.52
N LEU A 34 9.45 11.09 -0.45
CA LEU A 34 8.50 10.05 -0.84
C LEU A 34 9.16 8.90 -1.64
N ASN A 35 10.31 9.12 -2.29
CA ASN A 35 11.02 8.12 -3.09
C ASN A 35 10.07 7.28 -3.96
N HIS A 36 9.18 7.97 -4.68
CA HIS A 36 8.17 7.39 -5.57
C HIS A 36 6.99 6.67 -4.87
N ALA A 37 6.94 6.55 -3.53
CA ALA A 37 5.77 6.05 -2.83
C ALA A 37 4.53 6.90 -3.17
N GLY A 38 3.44 6.25 -3.60
CA GLY A 38 2.23 6.90 -4.07
C GLY A 38 2.25 7.26 -5.57
N ASN A 39 3.35 7.07 -6.30
CA ASN A 39 3.33 7.18 -7.75
C ASN A 39 2.39 6.13 -8.34
N TYR A 40 1.54 6.56 -9.25
CA TYR A 40 0.65 5.66 -9.99
C TYR A 40 0.39 6.18 -11.40
N GLU A 41 0.09 5.27 -12.32
CA GLU A 41 -0.38 5.58 -13.66
C GLU A 41 -1.21 4.44 -14.25
N PHE A 42 -2.05 4.77 -15.21
CA PHE A 42 -2.86 3.81 -15.94
C PHE A 42 -2.27 3.60 -17.32
N VAL A 43 -2.13 2.33 -17.72
CA VAL A 43 -1.57 1.91 -19.00
C VAL A 43 -2.40 0.77 -19.58
N ASP A 44 -2.31 0.54 -20.88
CA ASP A 44 -2.97 -0.56 -21.53
C ASP A 44 -1.95 -1.64 -21.96
N VAL A 45 -2.31 -2.91 -21.85
CA VAL A 45 -1.45 -4.02 -22.23
C VAL A 45 -1.62 -4.27 -23.73
N VAL A 46 -0.55 -4.11 -24.51
CA VAL A 46 -0.55 -4.38 -25.95
C VAL A 46 0.00 -5.75 -26.32
N ALA A 47 0.81 -6.35 -25.47
CA ALA A 47 1.26 -7.74 -25.62
C ALA A 47 1.65 -8.35 -24.28
N VAL A 48 1.64 -9.69 -24.21
CA VAL A 48 2.14 -10.47 -23.06
C VAL A 48 3.18 -11.47 -23.59
N LYS A 49 4.38 -11.45 -23.02
CA LYS A 49 5.48 -12.35 -23.37
C LYS A 49 6.03 -13.01 -22.09
N GLY A 50 5.60 -14.24 -21.83
CA GLY A 50 5.92 -14.92 -20.59
C GLY A 50 5.44 -14.11 -19.37
N ASN A 51 6.35 -13.67 -18.52
CA ASN A 51 6.06 -12.85 -17.34
C ASN A 51 6.16 -11.33 -17.59
N GLN A 52 6.30 -10.92 -18.86
CA GLN A 52 6.43 -9.50 -19.21
C GLN A 52 5.13 -8.99 -19.81
N LEU A 53 4.69 -7.83 -19.33
CA LEU A 53 3.63 -7.04 -19.93
C LEU A 53 4.28 -5.97 -20.83
N ILE A 54 3.89 -5.93 -22.09
CA ILE A 54 4.26 -4.86 -23.01
C ILE A 54 3.13 -3.85 -22.96
N LEU A 55 3.46 -2.63 -22.62
CA LEU A 55 2.52 -1.53 -22.40
C LEU A 55 2.39 -0.68 -23.67
N ASP A 56 1.28 0.02 -23.80
CA ASP A 56 0.99 0.92 -24.93
C ASP A 56 1.87 2.19 -24.91
N GLN A 57 2.42 2.52 -23.76
CA GLN A 57 3.27 3.69 -23.56
C GLN A 57 4.42 3.41 -22.59
N ILE A 58 5.44 4.26 -22.63
CA ILE A 58 6.51 4.29 -21.63
C ILE A 58 5.91 4.84 -20.33
N LEU A 59 6.30 4.26 -19.19
CA LEU A 59 5.91 4.79 -17.88
C LEU A 59 6.52 6.19 -17.70
N GLU A 60 5.67 7.17 -17.41
CA GLU A 60 6.09 8.56 -17.21
C GLU A 60 6.70 8.78 -15.83
N LYS A 61 6.27 7.98 -14.86
CA LYS A 61 6.77 8.06 -13.49
C LYS A 61 7.84 7.02 -13.21
N ALA A 62 8.75 7.37 -12.31
CA ALA A 62 9.73 6.41 -11.81
C ALA A 62 9.13 5.52 -10.73
N TYR A 63 9.57 4.28 -10.71
CA TYR A 63 9.19 3.24 -9.73
C TYR A 63 10.45 2.51 -9.26
N ASP A 64 10.53 2.21 -7.97
CA ASP A 64 11.60 1.39 -7.40
C ASP A 64 11.12 -0.06 -7.26
N ALA A 65 11.59 -0.95 -8.12
CA ALA A 65 11.22 -2.36 -8.12
C ALA A 65 11.64 -3.13 -6.84
N ARG A 66 12.47 -2.52 -5.99
CA ARG A 66 12.81 -3.08 -4.67
C ARG A 66 11.73 -2.84 -3.63
N GLN A 67 10.79 -1.98 -3.94
CA GLN A 67 9.66 -1.60 -3.10
C GLN A 67 8.38 -2.33 -3.57
N ALA A 68 7.29 -2.18 -2.81
CA ALA A 68 6.02 -2.77 -3.17
C ALA A 68 5.36 -2.03 -4.35
N VAL A 69 5.72 -2.43 -5.57
CA VAL A 69 5.07 -1.97 -6.80
C VAL A 69 4.07 -3.03 -7.25
N GLN A 70 2.82 -2.61 -7.48
CA GLN A 70 1.75 -3.50 -7.92
C GLN A 70 1.31 -3.16 -9.35
N ALA A 71 1.00 -4.20 -10.13
CA ALA A 71 0.18 -4.12 -11.33
C ALA A 71 -1.23 -4.62 -10.98
N VAL A 72 -2.22 -3.76 -11.04
CA VAL A 72 -3.62 -4.06 -10.71
C VAL A 72 -4.46 -3.99 -11.96
N ARG A 73 -5.17 -5.08 -12.30
CA ARG A 73 -6.10 -5.06 -13.44
C ARG A 73 -7.24 -4.11 -13.13
N VAL A 74 -7.56 -3.24 -14.09
CA VAL A 74 -8.64 -2.27 -14.03
C VAL A 74 -9.74 -2.67 -15.01
N PRO A 75 -10.83 -3.30 -14.57
CA PRO A 75 -11.96 -3.59 -15.43
C PRO A 75 -12.52 -2.29 -16.04
N VAL A 76 -12.78 -2.31 -17.34
CA VAL A 76 -13.30 -1.16 -18.09
C VAL A 76 -14.72 -1.45 -18.54
N TYR A 77 -15.64 -0.56 -18.21
CA TYR A 77 -17.06 -0.66 -18.55
C TYR A 77 -17.54 0.61 -19.23
N SER A 78 -18.49 0.48 -20.17
CA SER A 78 -19.26 1.65 -20.67
C SER A 78 -20.17 2.19 -19.59
N HIS A 79 -20.90 1.31 -18.90
CA HIS A 79 -21.72 1.59 -17.72
C HIS A 79 -21.58 0.44 -16.76
N ALA A 80 -21.67 0.69 -15.46
CA ALA A 80 -21.57 -0.35 -14.44
C ALA A 80 -22.61 -0.15 -13.33
N ARG A 81 -23.05 -1.26 -12.73
CA ARG A 81 -23.89 -1.26 -11.54
C ARG A 81 -23.34 -2.25 -10.52
N ILE A 82 -23.00 -1.73 -9.34
CA ILE A 82 -22.55 -2.56 -8.22
C ILE A 82 -23.77 -3.03 -7.45
N GLN A 83 -24.12 -4.33 -7.59
CA GLN A 83 -25.29 -4.96 -6.98
C GLN A 83 -24.96 -5.77 -5.73
N ARG A 84 -23.66 -6.07 -5.50
CA ARG A 84 -23.16 -6.76 -4.32
C ARG A 84 -21.97 -6.02 -3.77
N THR A 85 -21.74 -6.09 -2.47
CA THR A 85 -20.58 -5.44 -1.86
C THR A 85 -19.29 -5.82 -2.57
N LEU A 86 -18.61 -4.82 -3.13
CA LEU A 86 -17.29 -4.95 -3.73
C LEU A 86 -16.24 -4.76 -2.64
N ARG A 87 -15.31 -5.71 -2.51
CA ARG A 87 -14.25 -5.66 -1.51
C ARG A 87 -12.88 -5.76 -2.17
N ALA A 88 -11.91 -5.01 -1.64
CA ALA A 88 -10.52 -5.20 -1.99
C ALA A 88 -9.98 -6.51 -1.39
N ASN A 89 -9.03 -7.15 -2.08
CA ASN A 89 -8.19 -8.15 -1.46
C ASN A 89 -7.35 -7.47 -0.36
N PRO A 90 -7.25 -8.05 0.85
CA PRO A 90 -6.42 -7.48 1.90
C PRO A 90 -4.96 -7.33 1.47
N TRP A 91 -4.32 -6.28 1.95
CA TRP A 91 -2.88 -6.09 1.82
C TRP A 91 -2.12 -7.21 2.54
N ASN A 92 -1.19 -7.85 1.86
CA ASN A 92 -0.42 -8.97 2.40
C ASN A 92 1.06 -8.63 2.71
N GLY A 93 1.45 -7.37 2.53
CA GLY A 93 2.83 -6.89 2.67
C GLY A 93 3.49 -6.56 1.32
N GLU A 94 2.94 -7.06 0.22
CA GLU A 94 3.46 -6.86 -1.14
C GLU A 94 2.40 -6.33 -2.09
N LYS A 95 1.17 -6.84 -1.98
CA LYS A 95 0.04 -6.51 -2.86
C LYS A 95 -1.29 -6.60 -2.15
N GLY A 96 -2.30 -5.96 -2.73
CA GLY A 96 -3.67 -5.86 -2.20
C GLY A 96 -4.02 -4.42 -1.81
N GLY A 97 -5.13 -4.25 -1.12
CA GLY A 97 -5.57 -2.95 -0.61
C GLY A 97 -6.20 -2.01 -1.63
N ILE A 98 -6.37 -2.44 -2.88
CA ILE A 98 -6.79 -1.56 -3.98
C ILE A 98 -8.06 -2.10 -4.65
N ILE A 99 -9.01 -1.20 -4.88
CA ILE A 99 -10.12 -1.36 -5.82
C ILE A 99 -9.92 -0.32 -6.92
N SER A 100 -9.87 -0.78 -8.18
CA SER A 100 -9.81 0.11 -9.33
C SER A 100 -10.74 -0.41 -10.41
N ILE A 101 -11.65 0.44 -10.87
CA ILE A 101 -12.57 0.19 -11.98
C ILE A 101 -12.65 1.45 -12.84
N TRP A 102 -12.73 1.28 -14.14
CA TRP A 102 -12.87 2.39 -15.08
C TRP A 102 -14.25 2.35 -15.73
N VAL A 103 -15.05 3.39 -15.52
CA VAL A 103 -16.39 3.48 -16.10
C VAL A 103 -16.48 4.72 -16.97
N LYS A 104 -16.70 4.53 -18.28
CA LYS A 104 -16.77 5.62 -19.26
C LYS A 104 -18.03 6.45 -19.13
N GLY A 105 -19.13 5.86 -18.68
CA GLY A 105 -20.44 6.51 -18.50
C GLY A 105 -20.88 6.49 -17.05
N THR A 106 -22.05 5.91 -16.78
CA THR A 106 -22.69 5.94 -15.46
C THR A 106 -22.25 4.75 -14.60
N LEU A 107 -21.82 5.01 -13.37
CA LEU A 107 -21.65 4.04 -12.30
C LEU A 107 -22.82 4.16 -11.31
N THR A 108 -23.61 3.10 -11.16
CA THR A 108 -24.69 3.02 -10.18
C THR A 108 -24.25 2.18 -8.99
N LEU A 109 -24.28 2.73 -7.80
CA LEU A 109 -23.98 2.02 -6.56
C LEU A 109 -25.30 1.56 -5.92
N SER A 110 -25.61 0.26 -5.99
CA SER A 110 -26.74 -0.39 -5.30
C SER A 110 -26.28 -1.26 -4.12
N ALA A 111 -24.97 -1.31 -3.88
CA ALA A 111 -24.33 -1.97 -2.76
C ALA A 111 -23.01 -1.25 -2.43
N ASP A 112 -22.43 -1.55 -1.29
CA ASP A 112 -21.22 -0.90 -0.77
C ASP A 112 -19.97 -1.22 -1.60
N VAL A 113 -19.04 -0.24 -1.63
CA VAL A 113 -17.64 -0.46 -1.99
C VAL A 113 -16.82 -0.33 -0.71
N ARG A 114 -16.15 -1.41 -0.29
CA ARG A 114 -15.52 -1.50 1.03
C ARG A 114 -14.07 -1.93 0.93
N VAL A 115 -13.22 -1.20 1.66
CA VAL A 115 -11.78 -1.46 1.81
C VAL A 115 -11.40 -1.64 3.29
N ASP A 116 -12.37 -1.93 4.15
CA ASP A 116 -12.14 -2.13 5.59
C ASP A 116 -11.15 -3.28 5.79
N ASN A 117 -10.16 -3.08 6.63
CA ASN A 117 -9.08 -4.03 6.93
C ASN A 117 -8.27 -4.47 5.68
N ALA A 118 -8.35 -3.72 4.58
CA ALA A 118 -7.66 -4.05 3.34
C ALA A 118 -6.36 -3.25 3.13
N GLY A 119 -6.13 -2.19 3.88
CA GLY A 119 -4.92 -1.35 3.78
C GLY A 119 -3.70 -1.93 4.50
N PHE A 120 -2.68 -1.11 4.72
CA PHE A 120 -1.49 -1.45 5.48
C PHE A 120 -1.85 -2.06 6.84
N ARG A 121 -1.11 -3.11 7.22
CA ARG A 121 -1.37 -3.85 8.47
C ARG A 121 -0.94 -3.02 9.67
N GLY A 122 -1.81 -2.97 10.68
CA GLY A 122 -1.47 -2.43 11.98
C GLY A 122 -0.37 -3.27 12.67
N ALA A 123 0.30 -2.69 13.64
CA ALA A 123 1.23 -3.43 14.47
C ALA A 123 0.51 -4.44 15.36
N GLN A 124 1.16 -5.57 15.60
CA GLN A 124 0.66 -6.51 16.60
C GLN A 124 0.80 -5.92 18.00
N SER A 125 -0.24 -6.07 18.84
CA SER A 125 -0.16 -5.72 20.25
C SER A 125 0.94 -6.53 20.92
N TYR A 126 1.72 -5.87 21.77
CA TYR A 126 2.74 -6.53 22.56
C TYR A 126 2.27 -6.60 24.01
N GLY A 127 2.05 -7.81 24.50
CA GLY A 127 1.53 -8.07 25.83
C GLY A 127 2.54 -7.87 26.97
N SER A 128 3.35 -6.85 26.90
CA SER A 128 4.27 -6.49 27.99
C SER A 128 3.59 -5.46 28.88
N SER A 129 3.49 -5.75 30.17
CA SER A 129 3.14 -4.78 31.22
C SER A 129 4.22 -3.74 31.47
N GLY A 130 5.19 -3.62 30.59
CA GLY A 130 6.27 -2.64 30.69
C GLY A 130 5.74 -1.23 30.47
N LEU A 131 6.17 -0.31 31.31
CA LEU A 131 5.97 1.13 31.15
C LEU A 131 6.39 1.54 29.72
N GLY A 132 5.60 2.40 29.09
CA GLY A 132 5.87 2.89 27.75
C GLY A 132 7.30 3.44 27.65
N SER A 133 7.98 3.08 26.58
CA SER A 133 9.32 3.60 26.34
C SER A 133 9.32 5.12 26.21
N THR A 134 10.31 5.78 26.80
CA THR A 134 10.56 7.21 26.56
C THR A 134 11.22 7.47 25.22
N HIS A 135 11.70 6.41 24.55
CA HIS A 135 12.40 6.50 23.26
C HIS A 135 11.40 6.51 22.10
N PHE A 136 11.72 7.25 21.05
CA PHE A 136 10.95 7.25 19.79
C PHE A 136 11.21 6.00 18.97
N ILE A 137 12.44 5.46 19.04
CA ILE A 137 12.85 4.25 18.35
C ILE A 137 13.60 3.33 19.31
N CYS A 138 13.31 2.03 19.25
CA CYS A 138 13.99 0.99 20.00
C CYS A 138 14.29 -0.20 19.08
N LYS A 139 15.34 -0.95 19.42
CA LYS A 139 15.64 -2.19 18.72
C LYS A 139 14.52 -3.22 18.95
N THR A 140 14.31 -4.10 17.99
CA THR A 140 13.24 -5.12 18.00
C THR A 140 13.26 -6.06 19.19
N ASN A 141 14.43 -6.27 19.79
CA ASN A 141 14.65 -7.18 20.91
C ASN A 141 14.63 -6.50 22.29
N SER A 142 14.33 -5.19 22.36
CA SER A 142 14.41 -4.45 23.62
C SER A 142 13.32 -4.82 24.63
N GLY A 143 12.29 -5.55 24.23
CA GLY A 143 11.13 -5.84 25.08
C GLY A 143 10.25 -4.64 25.45
N GLN A 144 10.60 -3.45 24.95
CA GLN A 144 9.92 -2.19 25.26
C GLN A 144 9.12 -1.68 24.07
N GLY A 145 7.98 -1.06 24.34
CA GLY A 145 7.12 -0.42 23.35
C GLY A 145 6.49 -1.36 22.33
N GLY A 146 5.40 -0.95 21.74
CA GLY A 146 4.73 -1.67 20.67
C GLY A 146 5.54 -1.68 19.36
N ARG A 147 5.26 -2.64 18.50
CA ARG A 147 5.76 -2.62 17.11
C ARG A 147 5.08 -1.50 16.34
N LYS A 148 5.75 -1.01 15.31
CA LYS A 148 5.17 -0.05 14.37
C LYS A 148 4.34 -0.79 13.32
N GLY A 149 3.22 -0.21 12.91
CA GLY A 149 2.43 -0.70 11.79
C GLY A 149 3.14 -0.47 10.45
N GLU A 150 2.64 -1.10 9.41
CA GLU A 150 3.08 -0.84 8.04
C GLU A 150 2.63 0.54 7.56
N GLY A 151 3.32 1.10 6.58
CA GLY A 151 3.00 2.39 5.99
C GLY A 151 3.79 2.63 4.72
N ILE A 152 3.80 3.88 4.26
CA ILE A 152 4.57 4.26 3.07
C ILE A 152 6.09 4.13 3.28
N ALA A 153 6.56 4.14 4.54
CA ALA A 153 7.94 3.84 4.92
C ALA A 153 7.98 2.46 5.59
N ASP A 154 8.90 1.60 5.16
CA ASP A 154 9.01 0.24 5.69
C ASP A 154 9.94 0.21 6.92
N PHE A 155 9.34 0.26 8.10
CA PHE A 155 10.02 0.12 9.40
C PHE A 155 9.27 -0.83 10.34
N SER A 156 8.62 -1.84 9.79
CA SER A 156 7.83 -2.83 10.54
C SER A 156 8.61 -3.57 11.64
N THR A 157 9.95 -3.56 11.56
CA THR A 157 10.83 -4.18 12.56
C THR A 157 11.12 -3.27 13.75
N MET A 158 10.77 -2.00 13.70
CA MET A 158 11.05 -1.04 14.76
C MET A 158 9.92 -0.99 15.80
N ARG A 159 10.26 -0.55 17.00
CA ARG A 159 9.37 -0.42 18.17
C ARG A 159 9.43 0.98 18.76
N CYS A 160 8.70 1.20 19.81
CA CYS A 160 8.61 2.39 20.62
C CYS A 160 7.64 3.46 20.09
N ARG A 161 7.55 4.59 20.79
CA ARG A 161 6.48 5.57 20.66
C ARG A 161 6.52 6.46 19.42
N GLY A 162 7.64 6.45 18.69
CA GLY A 162 7.76 7.31 17.51
C GLY A 162 6.64 7.09 16.50
N LYS A 163 6.08 8.15 15.98
CA LYS A 163 5.06 8.11 14.93
C LYS A 163 5.63 7.48 13.66
N GLN A 164 4.79 6.86 12.86
CA GLN A 164 5.16 6.38 11.54
C GLN A 164 4.29 7.04 10.49
N ALA A 165 4.90 7.57 9.43
CA ALA A 165 4.18 8.27 8.38
C ALA A 165 3.13 7.33 7.75
N THR A 166 1.88 7.75 7.75
CA THR A 166 0.72 7.04 7.18
C THR A 166 0.63 5.57 7.58
N GLY A 167 1.19 5.21 8.74
CA GLY A 167 1.20 3.84 9.23
C GLY A 167 -0.17 3.36 9.66
N GLY A 168 -0.41 2.06 9.55
CA GLY A 168 -1.48 1.38 10.28
C GLY A 168 -1.27 1.62 11.77
N GLY A 169 -2.38 1.69 12.55
CA GLY A 169 -2.34 1.99 13.98
C GLY A 169 -1.30 1.13 14.70
N GLY A 170 -0.41 1.78 15.44
CA GLY A 170 0.53 1.09 16.32
C GLY A 170 -0.21 0.56 17.55
N GLY A 171 0.13 -0.63 18.01
CA GLY A 171 -0.28 -1.09 19.33
C GLY A 171 0.46 -0.29 20.41
N ASN A 172 -0.26 0.17 21.42
CA ASN A 172 0.32 0.69 22.66
C ASN A 172 0.90 -0.45 23.47
#